data_1fbea385029cd8fa54524cf8df7b4b27
#
_entry.id   1fbea385029cd8fa54524cf8df7b4b27
#
_cell.length_a   1.000
_cell.length_b   1.000
_cell.length_c   1.000
_cell.angle_alpha   90.00
_cell.angle_beta   90.00
_cell.angle_gamma   90.00
#
_symmetry.space_group_name_H-M   'P 1'
#
loop_
_entity.id
_entity.type
_entity.pdbx_description
1 polymer ?
#
loop_
_entity_poly.entity_id
_entity_poly.type
_entity_poly.pdbx_seq_one_letter_code
_entity_poly.pdbx_strand_id
1 'polypeptide(L)'
;AVEALLNKIAGDAGVDKYDGYFVFDADNLIRHDYITRMNEKFCQGYDVITSLRNSKNYGDNWLTAGCGLRFLRECKFLNLPRDILGTPCPVGGTGFLFSRKALMNRDGWHYHLLTEDIQFSVDNIIKDAKMGYCDKAMFYDEQPDDLSQSVKQRMRWRKGIFQVIANYGDKLIKGVFSGNFACYDMLACFAAPAFLSFLCFGANVFTLSLYAANGLSEMFIAKCIFDLIAGSYLTMFFIGRLTTISCWKILRCPNYKKVLYTFTFPFFMMTYLPISVMALFTNVRWTPIKHKDAKKIKEI
;
A
#
# COMPACT_ATOMS: atom_id res chain seq x y z
N ALA A 1 -15.74 0.39 11.57
CA ALA A 1 -16.72 -0.28 10.68
C ALA A 1 -16.57 -1.79 10.75
N VAL A 2 -15.38 -2.36 10.50
CA VAL A 2 -15.15 -3.83 10.52
C VAL A 2 -15.54 -4.44 11.86
N GLU A 3 -15.09 -3.88 12.98
CA GLU A 3 -15.46 -4.34 14.33
C GLU A 3 -16.98 -4.39 14.55
N ALA A 4 -17.70 -3.33 14.19
CA ALA A 4 -19.16 -3.27 14.35
C ALA A 4 -19.88 -4.36 13.54
N LEU A 5 -19.39 -4.64 12.31
CA LEU A 5 -19.93 -5.71 11.47
C LEU A 5 -19.63 -7.09 12.05
N LEU A 6 -18.42 -7.32 12.54
CA LEU A 6 -18.03 -8.60 13.14
C LEU A 6 -18.82 -8.85 14.44
N ASN A 7 -19.00 -7.82 15.27
CA ASN A 7 -19.81 -7.93 16.50
C ASN A 7 -21.29 -8.23 16.16
N LYS A 8 -21.82 -7.66 15.08
CA LYS A 8 -23.16 -8.00 14.62
C LYS A 8 -23.24 -9.44 14.13
N ILE A 9 -22.29 -9.90 13.32
CA ILE A 9 -22.24 -11.30 12.86
C ILE A 9 -22.12 -12.25 14.06
N ALA A 10 -21.33 -11.90 15.06
CA ALA A 10 -21.16 -12.69 16.27
C ALA A 10 -22.49 -12.80 17.06
N GLY A 11 -23.26 -11.70 17.15
CA GLY A 11 -24.57 -11.69 17.80
C GLY A 11 -25.67 -12.44 17.02
N ASP A 12 -25.69 -12.27 15.69
CA ASP A 12 -26.75 -12.84 14.84
C ASP A 12 -26.55 -14.33 14.52
N ALA A 13 -25.31 -14.76 14.33
CA ALA A 13 -25.00 -16.10 13.81
C ALA A 13 -23.94 -16.88 14.59
N GLY A 14 -23.23 -16.21 15.50
CA GLY A 14 -22.02 -16.75 16.15
C GLY A 14 -20.79 -16.68 15.25
N VAL A 15 -19.65 -16.31 15.83
CA VAL A 15 -18.35 -16.25 15.09
C VAL A 15 -17.91 -17.62 14.59
N ASP A 16 -18.38 -18.69 15.20
CA ASP A 16 -18.01 -20.07 14.87
C ASP A 16 -18.68 -20.61 13.59
N LYS A 17 -19.67 -19.89 13.08
CA LYS A 17 -20.43 -20.31 11.90
C LYS A 17 -19.62 -20.27 10.59
N TYR A 18 -18.64 -19.38 10.50
CA TYR A 18 -17.87 -19.15 9.29
C TYR A 18 -16.39 -19.44 9.51
N ASP A 19 -15.73 -20.05 8.53
CA ASP A 19 -14.29 -20.37 8.61
C ASP A 19 -13.41 -19.15 8.32
N GLY A 20 -13.93 -18.16 7.58
CA GLY A 20 -13.22 -16.95 7.23
C GLY A 20 -14.14 -15.81 6.79
N TYR A 21 -13.57 -14.62 6.72
CA TYR A 21 -14.27 -13.37 6.47
C TYR A 21 -13.57 -12.59 5.37
N PHE A 22 -14.31 -12.17 4.35
CA PHE A 22 -13.84 -11.26 3.32
C PHE A 22 -14.10 -9.81 3.72
N VAL A 23 -13.13 -8.95 3.46
CA VAL A 23 -13.27 -7.50 3.64
C VAL A 23 -13.18 -6.80 2.28
N PHE A 24 -14.24 -6.10 1.92
CA PHE A 24 -14.31 -5.27 0.73
C PHE A 24 -14.87 -3.89 1.05
N ASP A 25 -14.32 -2.88 0.41
CA ASP A 25 -14.94 -1.56 0.37
C ASP A 25 -16.18 -1.60 -0.55
N ALA A 26 -17.15 -0.75 -0.28
CA ALA A 26 -18.44 -0.75 -0.98
C ALA A 26 -18.31 -0.44 -2.49
N ASP A 27 -17.22 0.17 -2.92
CA ASP A 27 -16.93 0.50 -4.31
C ASP A 27 -16.18 -0.61 -5.06
N ASN A 28 -15.79 -1.70 -4.38
CA ASN A 28 -15.00 -2.75 -5.00
C ASN A 28 -15.82 -3.60 -5.98
N LEU A 29 -15.21 -3.90 -7.12
CA LEU A 29 -15.73 -4.85 -8.09
C LEU A 29 -14.83 -6.07 -8.13
N ILE A 30 -15.37 -7.24 -7.86
CA ILE A 30 -14.62 -8.50 -7.86
C ILE A 30 -14.80 -9.26 -9.17
N ARG A 31 -13.74 -9.89 -9.65
CA ARG A 31 -13.83 -10.79 -10.81
C ARG A 31 -14.65 -12.03 -10.45
N HIS A 32 -15.37 -12.59 -11.42
CA HIS A 32 -16.31 -13.70 -11.21
C HIS A 32 -15.70 -14.94 -10.55
N ASP A 33 -14.41 -15.21 -10.76
CA ASP A 33 -13.68 -16.33 -10.16
C ASP A 33 -12.94 -15.98 -8.86
N TYR A 34 -13.09 -14.75 -8.37
CA TYR A 34 -12.35 -14.23 -7.20
C TYR A 34 -12.48 -15.11 -5.96
N ILE A 35 -13.72 -15.41 -5.57
CA ILE A 35 -14.00 -16.22 -4.37
C ILE A 35 -13.41 -17.62 -4.51
N THR A 36 -13.55 -18.24 -5.68
CA THR A 36 -12.96 -19.56 -5.94
C THR A 36 -11.46 -19.55 -5.77
N ARG A 37 -10.77 -18.55 -6.36
CA ARG A 37 -9.31 -18.45 -6.25
C ARG A 37 -8.82 -18.18 -4.83
N MET A 38 -9.54 -17.33 -4.11
CA MET A 38 -9.22 -17.08 -2.70
C MET A 38 -9.45 -18.31 -1.82
N ASN A 39 -10.53 -19.06 -2.08
CA ASN A 39 -10.82 -20.30 -1.36
C ASN A 39 -9.78 -21.38 -1.64
N GLU A 40 -9.33 -21.56 -2.90
CA GLU A 40 -8.23 -22.46 -3.25
C GLU A 40 -6.96 -22.16 -2.45
N LYS A 41 -6.64 -20.88 -2.24
CA LYS A 41 -5.50 -20.44 -1.41
C LYS A 41 -5.77 -20.65 0.08
N PHE A 42 -6.99 -20.36 0.54
CA PHE A 42 -7.40 -20.53 1.94
C PHE A 42 -7.30 -21.98 2.41
N CYS A 43 -7.68 -22.92 1.56
CA CYS A 43 -7.54 -24.36 1.84
C CYS A 43 -6.09 -24.83 2.02
N GLN A 44 -5.08 -24.00 1.68
CA GLN A 44 -3.66 -24.28 1.97
C GLN A 44 -3.25 -23.88 3.40
N GLY A 45 -4.22 -23.49 4.24
CA GLY A 45 -4.03 -23.21 5.65
C GLY A 45 -3.42 -21.84 5.95
N TYR A 46 -3.71 -20.84 5.13
CA TYR A 46 -3.37 -19.44 5.42
C TYR A 46 -4.35 -18.82 6.41
N ASP A 47 -3.84 -18.06 7.38
CA ASP A 47 -4.64 -17.32 8.34
C ASP A 47 -5.17 -15.99 7.74
N VAL A 48 -4.39 -15.36 6.84
CA VAL A 48 -4.74 -14.12 6.16
C VAL A 48 -4.27 -14.20 4.71
N ILE A 49 -5.09 -13.73 3.77
CA ILE A 49 -4.77 -13.72 2.34
C ILE A 49 -5.15 -12.37 1.74
N THR A 50 -4.19 -11.69 1.15
CA THR A 50 -4.45 -10.52 0.30
C THR A 50 -4.48 -10.90 -1.17
N SER A 51 -4.94 -10.00 -2.05
CA SER A 51 -5.21 -10.33 -3.44
C SER A 51 -4.74 -9.26 -4.42
N LEU A 52 -4.86 -9.51 -5.72
CA LEU A 52 -4.44 -8.59 -6.78
C LEU A 52 -5.39 -7.41 -6.89
N ARG A 53 -4.93 -6.23 -6.46
CA ARG A 53 -5.65 -4.97 -6.54
C ARG A 53 -5.38 -4.27 -7.87
N ASN A 54 -6.41 -3.98 -8.63
CA ASN A 54 -6.37 -3.20 -9.85
C ASN A 54 -7.28 -1.96 -9.72
N SER A 55 -7.23 -1.03 -10.66
CA SER A 55 -8.03 0.20 -10.63
C SER A 55 -9.13 0.18 -11.69
N LYS A 56 -10.36 0.59 -11.31
CA LYS A 56 -11.50 0.77 -12.23
C LYS A 56 -11.26 1.91 -13.21
N ASN A 57 -10.65 2.97 -12.71
CA ASN A 57 -10.50 4.26 -13.40
C ASN A 57 -9.05 4.59 -13.74
N TYR A 58 -8.21 3.58 -13.97
CA TYR A 58 -6.80 3.76 -14.32
C TYR A 58 -6.58 4.72 -15.50
N GLY A 59 -7.48 4.70 -16.48
CA GLY A 59 -7.37 5.48 -17.73
C GLY A 59 -7.82 6.93 -17.62
N ASP A 60 -8.31 7.42 -16.49
CA ASP A 60 -8.96 8.72 -16.40
C ASP A 60 -7.94 9.86 -16.39
N ASN A 61 -6.97 9.82 -15.50
CA ASN A 61 -5.92 10.83 -15.43
C ASN A 61 -4.62 10.27 -14.80
N TRP A 62 -3.60 11.13 -14.69
CA TRP A 62 -2.28 10.76 -14.16
C TRP A 62 -2.28 10.39 -12.66
N LEU A 63 -3.24 10.90 -11.87
CA LEU A 63 -3.36 10.58 -10.44
C LEU A 63 -3.91 9.17 -10.26
N THR A 64 -5.02 8.85 -10.96
CA THR A 64 -5.65 7.53 -10.90
C THR A 64 -4.70 6.46 -11.44
N ALA A 65 -3.99 6.76 -12.54
CA ALA A 65 -2.96 5.89 -13.10
C ALA A 65 -1.77 5.72 -12.16
N GLY A 66 -1.29 6.80 -11.55
CA GLY A 66 -0.18 6.78 -10.60
C GLY A 66 -0.49 5.92 -9.37
N CYS A 67 -1.69 6.06 -8.81
CA CYS A 67 -2.15 5.24 -7.69
C CYS A 67 -2.32 3.77 -8.10
N GLY A 68 -2.94 3.51 -9.26
CA GLY A 68 -3.10 2.16 -9.80
C GLY A 68 -1.76 1.45 -10.05
N LEU A 69 -0.79 2.13 -10.68
CA LEU A 69 0.57 1.59 -10.87
C LEU A 69 1.28 1.32 -9.53
N ARG A 70 1.10 2.18 -8.54
CA ARG A 70 1.66 1.96 -7.21
C ARG A 70 1.14 0.65 -6.60
N PHE A 71 -0.17 0.39 -6.64
CA PHE A 71 -0.74 -0.86 -6.13
C PHE A 71 -0.32 -2.08 -6.95
N LEU A 72 -0.30 -1.97 -8.28
CA LEU A 72 0.18 -3.07 -9.14
C LEU A 72 1.65 -3.39 -8.90
N ARG A 73 2.50 -2.37 -8.66
CA ARG A 73 3.89 -2.58 -8.24
C ARG A 73 3.96 -3.35 -6.92
N GLU A 74 3.13 -2.97 -5.95
CA GLU A 74 3.05 -3.64 -4.64
C GLU A 74 2.64 -5.11 -4.78
N CYS A 75 1.62 -5.38 -5.61
CA CYS A 75 1.19 -6.73 -5.90
C CYS A 75 2.27 -7.58 -6.60
N LYS A 76 2.90 -7.04 -7.66
CA LYS A 76 3.82 -7.81 -8.53
C LYS A 76 5.24 -7.92 -8.00
N PHE A 77 5.76 -6.88 -7.35
CA PHE A 77 7.17 -6.82 -6.96
C PHE A 77 7.41 -6.87 -5.46
N LEU A 78 6.34 -6.86 -4.65
CA LEU A 78 6.45 -7.06 -3.20
C LEU A 78 5.66 -8.28 -2.74
N ASN A 79 4.34 -8.33 -2.94
CA ASN A 79 3.51 -9.41 -2.40
C ASN A 79 3.72 -10.74 -3.13
N LEU A 80 3.83 -10.75 -4.48
CA LEU A 80 4.09 -11.99 -5.22
C LEU A 80 5.45 -12.62 -4.86
N PRO A 81 6.58 -11.89 -4.80
CA PRO A 81 7.83 -12.45 -4.29
C PRO A 81 7.75 -12.95 -2.85
N ARG A 82 7.05 -12.25 -1.95
CA ARG A 82 6.83 -12.71 -0.57
C ARG A 82 6.10 -14.04 -0.53
N ASP A 83 5.03 -14.16 -1.29
CA ASP A 83 4.25 -15.40 -1.35
C ASP A 83 5.08 -16.58 -1.88
N ILE A 84 5.91 -16.34 -2.90
CA ILE A 84 6.85 -17.36 -3.45
C ILE A 84 7.90 -17.77 -2.41
N LEU A 85 8.41 -16.82 -1.64
CA LEU A 85 9.41 -17.05 -0.61
C LEU A 85 8.81 -17.55 0.71
N GLY A 86 7.49 -17.64 0.82
CA GLY A 86 6.80 -18.05 2.04
C GLY A 86 6.87 -17.01 3.17
N THR A 87 7.15 -15.74 2.84
CA THR A 87 7.14 -14.64 3.82
C THR A 87 5.75 -13.95 3.86
N PRO A 88 5.34 -13.39 5.00
CA PRO A 88 4.03 -12.79 5.17
C PRO A 88 3.75 -11.63 4.22
N CYS A 89 2.56 -11.63 3.62
CA CYS A 89 2.07 -10.57 2.76
C CYS A 89 1.11 -9.64 3.53
N PRO A 90 1.44 -8.35 3.74
CA PRO A 90 0.54 -7.43 4.42
C PRO A 90 -0.70 -7.15 3.59
N VAL A 91 -1.83 -6.88 4.25
CA VAL A 91 -3.07 -6.48 3.58
C VAL A 91 -3.09 -4.98 3.29
N GLY A 92 -3.83 -4.57 2.28
CA GLY A 92 -3.86 -3.18 1.78
C GLY A 92 -5.26 -2.56 1.82
N GLY A 93 -5.95 -2.60 2.97
CA GLY A 93 -7.23 -1.92 3.22
C GLY A 93 -8.45 -2.70 2.78
N THR A 94 -8.41 -3.36 1.65
CA THR A 94 -9.57 -4.03 1.04
C THR A 94 -9.13 -5.21 0.19
N GLY A 95 -10.07 -6.08 -0.22
CA GLY A 95 -9.79 -7.23 -1.06
C GLY A 95 -8.94 -8.29 -0.36
N PHE A 96 -9.22 -8.58 0.90
CA PHE A 96 -8.53 -9.61 1.66
C PHE A 96 -9.48 -10.54 2.41
N LEU A 97 -8.98 -11.70 2.75
CA LEU A 97 -9.62 -12.72 3.56
C LEU A 97 -8.83 -12.93 4.84
N PHE A 98 -9.49 -13.08 5.97
CA PHE A 98 -8.87 -13.59 7.19
C PHE A 98 -9.69 -14.74 7.78
N SER A 99 -9.00 -15.69 8.39
CA SER A 99 -9.61 -16.87 9.03
C SER A 99 -10.28 -16.50 10.35
N ARG A 100 -11.24 -17.32 10.76
CA ARG A 100 -11.79 -17.28 12.12
C ARG A 100 -10.68 -17.36 13.18
N LYS A 101 -9.68 -18.21 12.95
CA LYS A 101 -8.52 -18.37 13.85
C LYS A 101 -7.76 -17.04 14.04
N ALA A 102 -7.55 -16.28 12.96
CA ALA A 102 -6.90 -14.97 13.04
C ALA A 102 -7.71 -13.97 13.88
N LEU A 103 -9.05 -14.08 13.89
CA LEU A 103 -9.93 -13.25 14.72
C LEU A 103 -9.96 -13.71 16.19
N MET A 104 -10.15 -15.01 16.44
CA MET A 104 -10.28 -15.56 17.79
C MET A 104 -8.98 -15.46 18.60
N ASN A 105 -7.83 -15.64 17.96
CA ASN A 105 -6.52 -15.47 18.60
C ASN A 105 -6.25 -14.02 19.06
N ARG A 106 -7.17 -13.10 18.83
CA ARG A 106 -7.07 -11.66 19.13
C ARG A 106 -8.20 -11.13 20.01
N ASP A 107 -9.08 -11.98 20.52
CA ASP A 107 -10.30 -11.58 21.25
C ASP A 107 -11.18 -10.59 20.47
N GLY A 108 -11.20 -10.71 19.12
CA GLY A 108 -11.93 -9.86 18.22
C GLY A 108 -11.09 -8.89 17.39
N TRP A 109 -11.73 -7.85 16.86
CA TRP A 109 -11.10 -6.82 16.04
C TRP A 109 -10.78 -5.57 16.85
N HIS A 110 -9.50 -5.33 17.15
CA HIS A 110 -9.02 -4.22 17.99
C HIS A 110 -8.12 -3.23 17.26
N TYR A 111 -8.32 -3.08 15.96
CA TYR A 111 -7.48 -2.24 15.09
C TYR A 111 -8.19 -0.93 14.79
N HIS A 112 -7.68 0.18 15.32
CA HIS A 112 -8.36 1.49 15.32
C HIS A 112 -7.48 2.64 14.80
N LEU A 113 -6.24 2.36 14.36
CA LEU A 113 -5.38 3.38 13.79
C LEU A 113 -5.90 3.83 12.41
N LEU A 114 -5.37 4.93 11.90
CA LEU A 114 -5.77 5.47 10.58
C LEU A 114 -5.51 4.52 9.40
N THR A 115 -4.66 3.52 9.61
CA THR A 115 -4.40 2.38 8.71
C THR A 115 -4.56 1.10 9.53
N GLU A 116 -5.81 0.76 9.83
CA GLU A 116 -6.18 -0.44 10.60
C GLU A 116 -5.73 -1.73 9.92
N ASP A 117 -5.66 -1.73 8.60
CA ASP A 117 -5.16 -2.79 7.75
C ASP A 117 -3.68 -3.09 7.98
N ILE A 118 -2.85 -2.05 8.01
CA ILE A 118 -1.42 -2.17 8.30
C ILE A 118 -1.21 -2.54 9.77
N GLN A 119 -2.00 -1.97 10.69
CA GLN A 119 -1.98 -2.36 12.10
C GLN A 119 -2.30 -3.84 12.27
N PHE A 120 -3.38 -4.33 11.61
CA PHE A 120 -3.76 -5.73 11.57
C PHE A 120 -2.63 -6.62 11.01
N SER A 121 -2.03 -6.19 9.89
CA SER A 121 -0.93 -6.93 9.26
C SER A 121 0.27 -7.08 10.19
N VAL A 122 0.73 -5.97 10.77
CA VAL A 122 1.90 -5.94 11.65
C VAL A 122 1.67 -6.79 12.92
N ASP A 123 0.50 -6.68 13.54
CA ASP A 123 0.17 -7.49 14.73
C ASP A 123 0.15 -9.00 14.41
N ASN A 124 -0.39 -9.38 13.26
CA ASN A 124 -0.41 -10.78 12.82
C ASN A 124 0.99 -11.30 12.49
N ILE A 125 1.85 -10.47 11.85
CA ILE A 125 3.23 -10.82 11.53
C ILE A 125 4.08 -11.01 12.79
N ILE A 126 3.95 -10.14 13.78
CA ILE A 126 4.65 -10.28 15.07
C ILE A 126 4.27 -11.59 15.79
N LYS A 127 3.07 -12.09 15.54
CA LYS A 127 2.54 -13.32 16.15
C LYS A 127 2.62 -14.54 15.22
N ASP A 128 3.46 -14.46 14.20
CA ASP A 128 3.77 -15.55 13.24
C ASP A 128 2.55 -16.15 12.53
N ALA A 129 1.53 -15.33 12.24
CA ALA A 129 0.39 -15.74 11.43
C ALA A 129 0.82 -16.04 9.99
N LYS A 130 0.27 -17.10 9.41
CA LYS A 130 0.54 -17.46 8.02
C LYS A 130 -0.23 -16.55 7.07
N MET A 131 0.45 -15.56 6.50
CA MET A 131 -0.15 -14.57 5.62
C MET A 131 0.35 -14.77 4.18
N GLY A 132 -0.59 -14.86 3.21
CA GLY A 132 -0.27 -15.12 1.81
C GLY A 132 -0.86 -14.09 0.85
N TYR A 133 -0.52 -14.25 -0.43
CA TYR A 133 -1.03 -13.44 -1.53
C TYR A 133 -1.58 -14.32 -2.64
N CYS A 134 -2.75 -13.97 -3.18
CA CYS A 134 -3.37 -14.66 -4.30
C CYS A 134 -3.37 -13.76 -5.56
N ASP A 135 -2.40 -13.97 -6.46
CA ASP A 135 -2.25 -13.19 -7.70
C ASP A 135 -3.34 -13.49 -8.75
N LYS A 136 -4.04 -14.63 -8.59
CA LYS A 136 -5.14 -15.05 -9.46
C LYS A 136 -6.48 -14.45 -9.06
N ALA A 137 -6.65 -14.03 -7.82
CA ALA A 137 -7.85 -13.34 -7.34
C ALA A 137 -7.71 -11.84 -7.56
N MET A 138 -8.45 -11.28 -8.52
CA MET A 138 -8.35 -9.87 -8.88
C MET A 138 -9.64 -9.14 -8.56
N PHE A 139 -9.50 -7.97 -7.95
CA PHE A 139 -10.57 -7.02 -7.75
C PHE A 139 -10.17 -5.63 -8.26
N TYR A 140 -11.15 -4.77 -8.42
CA TYR A 140 -10.98 -3.40 -8.90
C TYR A 140 -11.56 -2.43 -7.88
N ASP A 141 -10.81 -1.38 -7.58
CA ASP A 141 -11.26 -0.28 -6.75
C ASP A 141 -11.17 1.06 -7.49
N GLU A 142 -11.80 2.08 -6.94
CA GLU A 142 -11.78 3.43 -7.49
C GLU A 142 -10.64 4.25 -6.85
N GLN A 143 -9.85 4.91 -7.70
CA GLN A 143 -8.81 5.81 -7.25
C GLN A 143 -9.29 7.27 -7.32
N PRO A 144 -8.88 8.15 -6.38
CA PRO A 144 -9.21 9.57 -6.44
C PRO A 144 -8.74 10.20 -7.74
N ASP A 145 -9.65 10.87 -8.44
CA ASP A 145 -9.37 11.60 -9.68
C ASP A 145 -8.99 13.06 -9.47
N ASP A 146 -9.16 13.55 -8.25
CA ASP A 146 -8.84 14.92 -7.81
C ASP A 146 -7.59 14.96 -6.94
N LEU A 147 -6.72 15.97 -7.18
CA LEU A 147 -5.45 16.10 -6.46
C LEU A 147 -5.64 16.30 -4.95
N SER A 148 -6.62 17.12 -4.54
CA SER A 148 -6.87 17.39 -3.12
C SER A 148 -7.31 16.13 -2.39
N GLN A 149 -8.22 15.34 -2.98
CA GLN A 149 -8.66 14.06 -2.42
C GLN A 149 -7.50 13.06 -2.36
N SER A 150 -6.71 12.96 -3.44
CA SER A 150 -5.53 12.08 -3.50
C SER A 150 -4.49 12.44 -2.44
N VAL A 151 -4.23 13.73 -2.21
CA VAL A 151 -3.30 14.20 -1.16
C VAL A 151 -3.84 13.85 0.22
N LYS A 152 -5.13 14.13 0.51
CA LYS A 152 -5.77 13.80 1.80
C LYS A 152 -5.70 12.31 2.11
N GLN A 153 -6.01 11.46 1.12
CA GLN A 153 -5.95 10.00 1.26
C GLN A 153 -4.53 9.53 1.58
N ARG A 154 -3.54 9.98 0.80
CA ARG A 154 -2.13 9.59 1.00
C ARG A 154 -1.55 10.15 2.29
N MET A 155 -1.97 11.33 2.72
CA MET A 155 -1.60 11.91 4.01
C MET A 155 -2.13 11.05 5.16
N ARG A 156 -3.38 10.55 5.05
CA ARG A 156 -3.96 9.60 6.01
C ARG A 156 -3.14 8.31 6.08
N TRP A 157 -2.77 7.74 4.92
CA TRP A 157 -1.93 6.55 4.89
C TRP A 157 -0.56 6.77 5.54
N ARG A 158 0.08 7.91 5.27
CA ARG A 158 1.38 8.23 5.88
C ARG A 158 1.28 8.43 7.39
N LYS A 159 0.25 9.16 7.85
CA LYS A 159 0.01 9.35 9.29
C LYS A 159 -0.26 8.01 9.98
N GLY A 160 -1.07 7.14 9.36
CA GLY A 160 -1.34 5.81 9.88
C GLY A 160 -0.10 4.94 9.98
N ILE A 161 0.77 4.94 8.97
CA ILE A 161 2.06 4.24 9.04
C ILE A 161 2.92 4.76 10.21
N PHE A 162 3.00 6.08 10.42
CA PHE A 162 3.74 6.64 11.56
C PHE A 162 3.14 6.19 12.91
N GLN A 163 1.80 6.11 13.00
CA GLN A 163 1.14 5.57 14.19
C GLN A 163 1.46 4.09 14.42
N VAL A 164 1.47 3.28 13.36
CA VAL A 164 1.84 1.86 13.46
C VAL A 164 3.29 1.70 13.90
N ILE A 165 4.21 2.48 13.33
CA ILE A 165 5.64 2.46 13.74
C ILE A 165 5.78 2.88 15.21
N ALA A 166 5.06 3.90 15.65
CA ALA A 166 5.11 4.35 17.03
C ALA A 166 4.56 3.31 18.03
N ASN A 167 3.55 2.52 17.64
CA ASN A 167 2.91 1.55 18.53
C ASN A 167 3.52 0.14 18.47
N TYR A 168 4.16 -0.23 17.35
CA TYR A 168 4.65 -1.59 17.11
C TYR A 168 6.14 -1.66 16.75
N GLY A 169 6.80 -0.51 16.56
CA GLY A 169 8.19 -0.46 16.11
C GLY A 169 9.16 -1.17 17.04
N ASP A 170 8.97 -1.04 18.36
CA ASP A 170 9.78 -1.73 19.37
C ASP A 170 9.65 -3.27 19.27
N LYS A 171 8.44 -3.76 19.04
CA LYS A 171 8.14 -5.19 18.87
C LYS A 171 8.73 -5.72 17.56
N LEU A 172 8.61 -4.97 16.47
CA LEU A 172 9.23 -5.32 15.20
C LEU A 172 10.75 -5.38 15.32
N ILE A 173 11.38 -4.39 15.97
CA ILE A 173 12.83 -4.37 16.20
C ILE A 173 13.28 -5.58 17.06
N LYS A 174 12.57 -5.88 18.14
CA LYS A 174 12.82 -7.08 18.95
C LYS A 174 12.70 -8.35 18.11
N GLY A 175 11.68 -8.46 17.25
CA GLY A 175 11.52 -9.56 16.32
C GLY A 175 12.71 -9.72 15.37
N VAL A 176 13.25 -8.61 14.83
CA VAL A 176 14.47 -8.64 13.99
C VAL A 176 15.65 -9.23 14.75
N PHE A 177 15.90 -8.75 15.97
CA PHE A 177 17.00 -9.29 16.80
C PHE A 177 16.79 -10.74 17.24
N SER A 178 15.55 -11.22 17.24
CA SER A 178 15.22 -12.63 17.47
C SER A 178 15.32 -13.49 16.19
N GLY A 179 15.77 -12.93 15.07
CA GLY A 179 15.92 -13.64 13.80
C GLY A 179 14.64 -13.77 12.96
N ASN A 180 13.55 -13.06 13.32
CA ASN A 180 12.32 -13.08 12.54
C ASN A 180 12.44 -12.18 11.31
N PHE A 181 12.66 -12.80 10.13
CA PHE A 181 12.80 -12.10 8.87
C PHE A 181 11.54 -11.29 8.49
N ALA A 182 10.35 -11.76 8.85
CA ALA A 182 9.11 -11.05 8.55
C ALA A 182 9.03 -9.68 9.26
N CYS A 183 9.54 -9.59 10.49
CA CYS A 183 9.66 -8.33 11.21
C CYS A 183 10.63 -7.36 10.51
N TYR A 184 11.77 -7.86 10.02
CA TYR A 184 12.71 -7.06 9.22
C TYR A 184 12.06 -6.56 7.93
N ASP A 185 11.38 -7.45 7.18
CA ASP A 185 10.71 -7.10 5.92
C ASP A 185 9.63 -6.02 6.14
N MET A 186 8.88 -6.07 7.24
CA MET A 186 7.90 -5.05 7.58
C MET A 186 8.55 -3.70 7.92
N LEU A 187 9.64 -3.70 8.70
CA LEU A 187 10.39 -2.48 8.97
C LEU A 187 10.97 -1.90 7.67
N ALA A 188 11.56 -2.75 6.82
CA ALA A 188 12.09 -2.33 5.52
C ALA A 188 10.99 -1.80 4.58
N CYS A 189 9.78 -2.37 4.64
CA CYS A 189 8.67 -1.96 3.79
C CYS A 189 8.01 -0.64 4.22
N PHE A 190 7.80 -0.42 5.51
CA PHE A 190 7.01 0.69 6.04
C PHE A 190 7.85 1.80 6.65
N ALA A 191 8.84 1.46 7.48
CA ALA A 191 9.65 2.43 8.19
C ALA A 191 10.81 2.94 7.34
N ALA A 192 11.59 2.04 6.72
CA ALA A 192 12.80 2.41 6.02
C ALA A 192 12.57 3.39 4.85
N PRO A 193 11.54 3.25 3.98
CA PRO A 193 11.34 4.20 2.89
C PRO A 193 11.06 5.62 3.38
N ALA A 194 10.29 5.77 4.48
CA ALA A 194 10.04 7.08 5.07
C ALA A 194 11.30 7.64 5.72
N PHE A 195 11.96 6.85 6.58
CA PHE A 195 13.16 7.27 7.30
C PHE A 195 14.32 7.61 6.36
N LEU A 196 14.60 6.72 5.37
CA LEU A 196 15.66 6.97 4.37
C LEU A 196 15.36 8.19 3.50
N SER A 197 14.09 8.42 3.13
CA SER A 197 13.72 9.62 2.38
C SER A 197 14.03 10.90 3.17
N PHE A 198 13.70 10.94 4.47
CA PHE A 198 14.03 12.08 5.33
C PHE A 198 15.53 12.24 5.56
N LEU A 199 16.25 11.13 5.79
CA LEU A 199 17.70 11.13 5.97
C LEU A 199 18.40 11.62 4.71
N CYS A 200 18.05 11.08 3.52
CA CYS A 200 18.61 11.51 2.25
C CYS A 200 18.31 12.99 1.99
N PHE A 201 17.07 13.42 2.21
CA PHE A 201 16.71 14.83 2.03
C PHE A 201 17.51 15.73 2.96
N GLY A 202 17.60 15.42 4.25
CA GLY A 202 18.37 16.18 5.23
C GLY A 202 19.87 16.22 4.88
N ALA A 203 20.45 15.08 4.51
CA ALA A 203 21.85 15.01 4.09
C ALA A 203 22.12 15.87 2.84
N ASN A 204 21.23 15.85 1.84
CA ASN A 204 21.37 16.69 0.65
C ASN A 204 21.27 18.18 1.00
N VAL A 205 20.30 18.59 1.82
CA VAL A 205 20.17 19.98 2.29
C VAL A 205 21.43 20.41 3.02
N PHE A 206 21.93 19.58 3.94
CA PHE A 206 23.17 19.87 4.68
C PHE A 206 24.38 20.02 3.75
N THR A 207 24.56 19.09 2.80
CA THR A 207 25.66 19.13 1.82
C THR A 207 25.59 20.39 0.95
N LEU A 208 24.40 20.72 0.44
CA LEU A 208 24.20 21.94 -0.33
C LEU A 208 24.47 23.21 0.47
N SER A 209 24.10 23.23 1.76
CA SER A 209 24.40 24.36 2.67
C SER A 209 25.90 24.52 2.90
N LEU A 210 26.63 23.40 3.05
CA LEU A 210 28.09 23.43 3.16
C LEU A 210 28.74 23.96 1.86
N TYR A 211 28.25 23.55 0.69
CA TYR A 211 28.75 24.03 -0.58
C TYR A 211 28.53 25.54 -0.76
N ALA A 212 27.36 26.04 -0.40
CA ALA A 212 27.07 27.47 -0.41
C ALA A 212 27.99 28.25 0.57
N ALA A 213 28.19 27.73 1.79
CA ALA A 213 29.05 28.35 2.78
C ALA A 213 30.54 28.40 2.39
N ASN A 214 31.00 27.43 1.58
CA ASN A 214 32.38 27.37 1.07
C ASN A 214 32.59 28.10 -0.29
N GLY A 215 31.61 28.92 -0.70
CA GLY A 215 31.74 29.77 -1.88
C GLY A 215 31.71 29.02 -3.22
N LEU A 216 31.18 27.78 -3.26
CA LEU A 216 30.98 27.08 -4.54
C LEU A 216 29.96 27.82 -5.38
N SER A 217 30.18 27.80 -6.70
CA SER A 217 29.36 28.55 -7.63
C SER A 217 27.89 28.09 -7.58
N GLU A 218 26.97 29.05 -7.71
CA GLU A 218 25.52 28.78 -7.79
C GLU A 218 25.19 27.77 -8.90
N MET A 219 25.93 27.80 -10.01
CA MET A 219 25.77 26.85 -11.12
C MET A 219 26.08 25.41 -10.68
N PHE A 220 27.07 25.17 -9.84
CA PHE A 220 27.40 23.85 -9.31
C PHE A 220 26.27 23.35 -8.38
N ILE A 221 25.78 24.21 -7.51
CA ILE A 221 24.67 23.88 -6.61
C ILE A 221 23.40 23.55 -7.44
N ALA A 222 23.07 24.36 -8.42
CA ALA A 222 21.94 24.12 -9.32
C ALA A 222 22.07 22.77 -10.07
N LYS A 223 23.29 22.43 -10.52
CA LYS A 223 23.56 21.14 -11.14
C LYS A 223 23.32 19.98 -10.15
N CYS A 224 23.79 20.06 -8.93
CA CYS A 224 23.57 19.02 -7.93
C CYS A 224 22.07 18.80 -7.64
N ILE A 225 21.28 19.88 -7.55
CA ILE A 225 19.84 19.80 -7.37
C ILE A 225 19.19 19.14 -8.58
N PHE A 226 19.58 19.54 -9.79
CA PHE A 226 19.08 18.94 -11.02
C PHE A 226 19.38 17.44 -11.10
N ASP A 227 20.62 17.03 -10.82
CA ASP A 227 21.06 15.63 -10.85
C ASP A 227 20.26 14.78 -9.81
N LEU A 228 19.99 15.32 -8.63
CA LEU A 228 19.16 14.67 -7.60
C LEU A 228 17.72 14.45 -8.10
N ILE A 229 17.11 15.48 -8.67
CA ILE A 229 15.73 15.42 -9.19
C ILE A 229 15.67 14.47 -10.39
N ALA A 230 16.59 14.59 -11.33
CA ALA A 230 16.67 13.74 -12.51
C ALA A 230 16.91 12.26 -12.15
N GLY A 231 17.83 11.99 -11.23
CA GLY A 231 18.09 10.64 -10.73
C GLY A 231 16.88 10.02 -10.04
N SER A 232 16.18 10.80 -9.22
CA SER A 232 14.94 10.37 -8.57
C SER A 232 13.85 10.07 -9.60
N TYR A 233 13.68 10.95 -10.59
CA TYR A 233 12.73 10.76 -11.69
C TYR A 233 13.04 9.48 -12.48
N LEU A 234 14.29 9.30 -12.92
CA LEU A 234 14.70 8.13 -13.70
C LEU A 234 14.48 6.83 -12.92
N THR A 235 14.83 6.79 -11.64
CA THR A 235 14.61 5.60 -10.81
C THR A 235 13.12 5.25 -10.74
N MET A 236 12.24 6.22 -10.48
CA MET A 236 10.80 5.99 -10.44
C MET A 236 10.23 5.65 -11.83
N PHE A 237 10.79 6.24 -12.90
CA PHE A 237 10.42 5.91 -14.27
C PHE A 237 10.72 4.43 -14.61
N PHE A 238 11.91 3.94 -14.25
CA PHE A 238 12.25 2.52 -14.46
C PHE A 238 11.30 1.59 -13.68
N ILE A 239 11.00 1.89 -12.44
CA ILE A 239 10.05 1.13 -11.63
C ILE A 239 8.66 1.15 -12.28
N GLY A 240 8.17 2.32 -12.69
CA GLY A 240 6.90 2.49 -13.38
C GLY A 240 6.84 1.72 -14.70
N ARG A 241 7.93 1.78 -15.50
CA ARG A 241 8.06 1.05 -16.76
C ARG A 241 8.01 -0.46 -16.56
N LEU A 242 8.77 -1.00 -15.63
CA LEU A 242 8.73 -2.43 -15.29
C LEU A 242 7.34 -2.86 -14.86
N THR A 243 6.68 -2.06 -14.03
CA THR A 243 5.30 -2.34 -13.59
C THR A 243 4.32 -2.30 -14.76
N THR A 244 4.39 -1.28 -15.62
CA THR A 244 3.52 -1.16 -16.78
C THR A 244 3.67 -2.34 -17.73
N ILE A 245 4.92 -2.74 -18.04
CA ILE A 245 5.20 -3.89 -18.92
C ILE A 245 4.65 -5.18 -18.30
N SER A 246 4.94 -5.44 -17.02
CA SER A 246 4.50 -6.65 -16.30
C SER A 246 2.97 -6.74 -16.17
N CYS A 247 2.30 -5.60 -16.10
CA CYS A 247 0.86 -5.51 -15.93
C CYS A 247 0.12 -5.10 -17.21
N TRP A 248 0.79 -5.05 -18.36
CA TRP A 248 0.24 -4.51 -19.62
C TRP A 248 -1.13 -5.07 -20.00
N LYS A 249 -1.31 -6.37 -19.82
CA LYS A 249 -2.56 -7.08 -20.19
C LYS A 249 -3.74 -6.79 -19.26
N ILE A 250 -3.46 -6.42 -17.99
CA ILE A 250 -4.51 -6.17 -17.00
C ILE A 250 -4.83 -4.68 -16.87
N LEU A 251 -3.99 -3.79 -17.41
CA LEU A 251 -4.27 -2.36 -17.49
C LEU A 251 -5.34 -2.07 -18.53
N ARG A 252 -6.50 -1.58 -18.10
CA ARG A 252 -7.69 -1.33 -18.91
C ARG A 252 -7.74 0.14 -19.38
N CYS A 253 -6.93 0.48 -20.36
CA CYS A 253 -6.96 1.77 -21.07
C CYS A 253 -6.27 1.65 -22.44
N PRO A 254 -6.45 2.63 -23.34
CA PRO A 254 -5.71 2.68 -24.61
C PRO A 254 -4.18 2.64 -24.40
N ASN A 255 -3.47 1.99 -25.32
CA ASN A 255 -2.03 1.75 -25.17
C ASN A 255 -1.21 3.04 -25.04
N TYR A 256 -1.58 4.12 -25.74
CA TYR A 256 -0.90 5.40 -25.61
C TYR A 256 -0.99 5.98 -24.19
N LYS A 257 -2.12 5.77 -23.48
CA LYS A 257 -2.27 6.18 -22.08
C LYS A 257 -1.38 5.35 -21.15
N LYS A 258 -1.21 4.05 -21.39
CA LYS A 258 -0.28 3.21 -20.61
C LYS A 258 1.15 3.76 -20.69
N VAL A 259 1.58 4.14 -21.90
CA VAL A 259 2.88 4.76 -22.11
C VAL A 259 2.96 6.12 -21.43
N LEU A 260 1.99 7.01 -21.69
CA LEU A 260 1.94 8.35 -21.11
C LEU A 260 2.01 8.31 -19.58
N TYR A 261 1.22 7.44 -18.96
CA TYR A 261 1.18 7.35 -17.50
C TYR A 261 2.42 6.71 -16.88
N THR A 262 3.20 5.97 -17.65
CA THR A 262 4.55 5.55 -17.23
C THR A 262 5.47 6.75 -17.03
N PHE A 263 5.40 7.76 -17.91
CA PHE A 263 6.18 9.00 -17.76
C PHE A 263 5.67 9.91 -16.64
N THR A 264 4.38 9.88 -16.33
CA THR A 264 3.83 10.69 -15.23
C THR A 264 3.93 10.02 -13.87
N PHE A 265 4.17 8.71 -13.81
CA PHE A 265 4.32 7.95 -12.57
C PHE A 265 5.40 8.50 -11.61
N PRO A 266 6.60 8.92 -12.09
CA PRO A 266 7.59 9.55 -11.23
C PRO A 266 7.05 10.80 -10.50
N PHE A 267 6.34 11.67 -11.21
CA PHE A 267 5.76 12.87 -10.59
C PHE A 267 4.76 12.50 -9.48
N PHE A 268 3.90 11.50 -9.72
CA PHE A 268 3.01 10.98 -8.68
C PHE A 268 3.79 10.47 -7.46
N MET A 269 4.84 9.70 -7.67
CA MET A 269 5.65 9.15 -6.57
C MET A 269 6.44 10.24 -5.82
N MET A 270 6.98 11.23 -6.51
CA MET A 270 7.72 12.33 -5.88
C MET A 270 6.85 13.17 -4.95
N THR A 271 5.52 13.25 -5.20
CA THR A 271 4.61 13.93 -4.26
C THR A 271 4.50 13.25 -2.88
N TYR A 272 4.96 11.99 -2.74
CA TYR A 272 4.93 11.33 -1.43
C TYR A 272 5.87 11.95 -0.41
N LEU A 273 6.99 12.56 -0.83
CA LEU A 273 7.93 13.20 0.09
C LEU A 273 7.28 14.40 0.82
N PRO A 274 6.78 15.44 0.13
CA PRO A 274 6.10 16.55 0.80
C PRO A 274 4.86 16.10 1.57
N ILE A 275 4.08 15.12 1.08
CA ILE A 275 2.95 14.56 1.81
C ILE A 275 3.40 13.90 3.11
N SER A 276 4.53 13.19 3.12
CA SER A 276 5.07 12.56 4.33
C SER A 276 5.52 13.60 5.36
N VAL A 277 6.17 14.69 4.91
CA VAL A 277 6.52 15.82 5.78
C VAL A 277 5.27 16.45 6.39
N MET A 278 4.27 16.77 5.57
CA MET A 278 3.01 17.34 6.05
C MET A 278 2.31 16.42 7.06
N ALA A 279 2.32 15.11 6.83
CA ALA A 279 1.66 14.13 7.71
C ALA A 279 2.30 14.06 9.11
N LEU A 280 3.59 14.42 9.27
CA LEU A 280 4.22 14.50 10.60
C LEU A 280 3.58 15.57 11.47
N PHE A 281 3.32 16.74 10.88
CA PHE A 281 2.90 17.95 11.62
C PHE A 281 1.38 18.17 11.60
N THR A 282 0.63 17.45 10.76
CA THR A 282 -0.82 17.64 10.62
C THR A 282 -1.57 16.61 11.46
N ASN A 283 -2.63 17.09 12.15
CA ASN A 283 -3.60 16.20 12.77
C ASN A 283 -4.59 15.72 11.71
N VAL A 284 -4.42 14.51 11.23
CA VAL A 284 -5.21 13.93 10.15
C VAL A 284 -6.41 13.17 10.74
N ARG A 285 -7.61 13.49 10.26
CA ARG A 285 -8.84 12.75 10.59
C ARG A 285 -9.31 11.97 9.36
N TRP A 286 -9.98 10.86 9.60
CA TRP A 286 -10.60 10.10 8.53
C TRP A 286 -11.76 10.89 7.93
N THR A 287 -11.76 11.03 6.61
CA THR A 287 -12.87 11.63 5.85
C THR A 287 -13.19 10.75 4.65
N PRO A 288 -14.46 10.48 4.34
CA PRO A 288 -14.84 9.67 3.19
C PRO A 288 -14.36 10.33 1.88
N ILE A 289 -13.97 9.50 0.92
CA ILE A 289 -13.64 9.92 -0.44
C ILE A 289 -14.94 9.91 -1.25
N LYS A 290 -15.10 10.88 -2.15
CA LYS A 290 -16.22 10.90 -3.08
C LYS A 290 -15.94 9.90 -4.20
N HIS A 291 -16.80 8.92 -4.34
CA HIS A 291 -16.80 7.97 -5.44
C HIS A 291 -17.72 8.49 -6.55
N LYS A 292 -17.23 8.47 -7.79
CA LYS A 292 -17.96 8.96 -8.97
C LYS A 292 -18.21 7.88 -10.00
N ASP A 293 -17.44 6.80 -9.95
CA ASP A 293 -17.44 5.77 -10.96
C ASP A 293 -18.39 4.62 -10.61
N ALA A 294 -19.59 4.67 -11.17
CA ALA A 294 -20.64 3.65 -11.01
C ALA A 294 -20.50 2.46 -12.01
N LYS A 295 -19.33 2.27 -12.64
CA LYS A 295 -19.09 1.18 -13.60
C LYS A 295 -19.44 -0.18 -13.02
N LYS A 296 -20.00 -1.02 -13.87
CA LYS A 296 -20.26 -2.44 -13.58
C LYS A 296 -19.07 -3.28 -14.04
N ILE A 297 -18.91 -4.49 -13.47
CA ILE A 297 -17.81 -5.40 -13.83
C ILE A 297 -17.74 -5.71 -15.34
N LYS A 298 -18.88 -5.66 -16.05
CA LYS A 298 -18.95 -5.87 -17.51
C LYS A 298 -18.38 -4.71 -18.33
N GLU A 299 -18.18 -3.55 -17.71
CA GLU A 299 -17.70 -2.32 -18.35
C GLU A 299 -16.21 -2.09 -18.07
N ILE A 300 -15.62 -2.93 -17.25
CA ILE A 300 -14.23 -3.02 -16.93
C ILE A 300 -13.60 -4.24 -17.61
#